data_1fa684bfe0e4e18c07a3fb5b3ed52690
#
_entry.id   1fa684bfe0e4e18c07a3fb5b3ed52690
#
_cell.length_a   1.000
_cell.length_b   1.000
_cell.length_c   1.000
_cell.angle_alpha   90.00
_cell.angle_beta   90.00
_cell.angle_gamma   90.00
#
_symmetry.space_group_name_H-M   'P 1'
#
loop_
_entity.id
_entity.type
_entity.pdbx_description
1 polymer ?
#
loop_
_entity_poly.entity_id
_entity_poly.type
_entity_poly.pdbx_seq_one_letter_code
_entity_poly.pdbx_strand_id
1 'polypeptide(L)'
;MALKLHNRRWYPLIFLSASVAAIAFWFYLALGHRPELLLSGIGAAGGLTYFLYRQHLDETRLFNELFVAFNKRYDDLNDSLNNILAGSGEEEFSAIERERLFSYFNLCAEEYLFYRAGYIDNHVWNAWYRGMKVFFDHPRIRELWNQDSKSNSYYGFRPPPWN
;
A
#
# COMPACT_ATOMS: atom_id res chain seq x y z
N MET A 1 10.77 -6.33 -0.63
CA MET A 1 11.58 -5.14 -0.29
C MET A 1 11.12 -4.01 -1.21
N ALA A 2 10.07 -3.30 -0.82
CA ALA A 2 9.50 -2.23 -1.63
C ALA A 2 10.47 -1.05 -1.63
N LEU A 3 10.98 -0.69 -2.79
CA LEU A 3 11.75 0.54 -2.98
C LEU A 3 10.83 1.73 -2.70
N LYS A 4 11.07 2.41 -1.58
CA LYS A 4 10.27 3.54 -1.12
C LYS A 4 10.07 4.56 -2.25
N LEU A 5 8.82 4.95 -2.50
CA LEU A 5 8.37 6.01 -3.43
C LEU A 5 9.17 7.33 -3.38
N HIS A 6 10.01 7.50 -2.37
CA HIS A 6 10.81 8.71 -2.14
C HIS A 6 11.97 8.91 -3.13
N ASN A 7 12.37 7.90 -3.91
CA ASN A 7 13.55 7.97 -4.77
C ASN A 7 13.29 8.41 -6.23
N ARG A 8 12.07 8.86 -6.55
CA ARG A 8 11.68 9.26 -7.91
C ARG A 8 12.56 10.36 -8.54
N ARG A 9 13.11 11.24 -7.70
CA ARG A 9 14.00 12.33 -8.13
C ARG A 9 15.36 11.84 -8.64
N TRP A 10 15.77 10.62 -8.32
CA TRP A 10 17.12 10.12 -8.57
C TRP A 10 17.24 9.28 -9.85
N TYR A 11 16.13 8.81 -10.47
CA TYR A 11 16.21 8.00 -11.68
C TYR A 11 16.93 8.71 -12.84
N PRO A 12 16.69 9.98 -13.15
CA PRO A 12 17.46 10.69 -14.17
C PRO A 12 18.94 10.80 -13.82
N LEU A 13 19.27 10.98 -12.54
CA LEU A 13 20.63 11.07 -12.04
C LEU A 13 21.34 9.71 -12.08
N ILE A 14 20.65 8.62 -11.75
CA ILE A 14 21.18 7.25 -11.88
C ILE A 14 21.45 6.94 -13.34
N PHE A 15 20.55 7.28 -14.26
CA PHE A 15 20.76 7.12 -15.68
C PHE A 15 21.96 7.94 -16.17
N LEU A 16 22.02 9.21 -15.79
CA LEU A 16 23.12 10.09 -16.18
C LEU A 16 24.46 9.56 -15.65
N SER A 17 24.53 9.16 -14.38
CA SER A 17 25.76 8.63 -13.78
C SER A 17 26.19 7.31 -14.38
N ALA A 18 25.25 6.41 -14.67
CA ALA A 18 25.53 5.14 -15.35
C ALA A 18 26.01 5.38 -16.79
N SER A 19 25.42 6.34 -17.49
CA SER A 19 25.85 6.71 -18.86
C SER A 19 27.25 7.34 -18.85
N VAL A 20 27.53 8.25 -17.90
CA VAL A 20 28.86 8.84 -17.74
C VAL A 20 29.92 7.80 -17.39
N ALA A 21 29.59 6.87 -16.47
CA ALA A 21 30.48 5.77 -16.10
C ALA A 21 30.76 4.83 -17.30
N ALA A 22 29.74 4.51 -18.11
CA ALA A 22 29.89 3.71 -19.31
C ALA A 22 30.77 4.40 -20.35
N ILE A 23 30.60 5.71 -20.56
CA ILE A 23 31.41 6.52 -21.45
C ILE A 23 32.87 6.58 -20.93
N ALA A 24 33.09 6.84 -19.64
CA ALA A 24 34.42 6.90 -19.05
C ALA A 24 35.13 5.53 -19.11
N PHE A 25 34.39 4.45 -18.83
CA PHE A 25 34.90 3.10 -18.97
C PHE A 25 35.28 2.75 -20.43
N TRP A 26 34.44 3.22 -21.37
CA TRP A 26 34.76 3.08 -22.79
C TRP A 26 36.02 3.86 -23.20
N PHE A 27 36.19 5.12 -22.75
CA PHE A 27 37.42 5.89 -22.98
C PHE A 27 38.64 5.22 -22.36
N TYR A 28 38.51 4.62 -21.20
CA TYR A 28 39.57 3.84 -20.55
C TYR A 28 39.94 2.57 -21.35
N LEU A 29 38.96 1.89 -21.94
CA LEU A 29 39.15 0.73 -22.78
C LEU A 29 39.45 1.09 -24.26
N ALA A 30 39.10 2.29 -24.72
CA ALA A 30 39.16 2.73 -26.11
C ALA A 30 40.58 2.94 -26.65
N LEU A 31 41.58 2.85 -25.80
CA LEU A 31 42.96 2.56 -26.27
C LEU A 31 43.04 1.24 -27.07
N GLY A 32 41.94 0.47 -27.12
CA GLY A 32 41.84 -0.80 -27.86
C GLY A 32 40.72 -0.92 -28.90
N HIS A 33 40.06 0.18 -29.33
CA HIS A 33 39.12 0.27 -30.47
C HIS A 33 37.97 -0.75 -30.52
N ARG A 34 37.09 -0.79 -29.51
CA ARG A 34 35.90 -1.65 -29.52
C ARG A 34 34.60 -0.84 -29.31
N PRO A 35 34.09 -0.15 -30.36
CA PRO A 35 32.87 0.67 -30.26
C PRO A 35 31.61 -0.15 -29.92
N GLU A 36 31.64 -1.47 -30.20
CA GLU A 36 30.52 -2.38 -29.89
C GLU A 36 30.24 -2.45 -28.37
N LEU A 37 31.28 -2.38 -27.54
CA LEU A 37 31.15 -2.42 -26.08
C LEU A 37 30.46 -1.14 -25.52
N LEU A 38 30.71 0.00 -26.16
CA LEU A 38 30.03 1.25 -25.80
C LEU A 38 28.53 1.16 -26.09
N LEU A 39 28.17 0.74 -27.31
CA LEU A 39 26.76 0.59 -27.71
C LEU A 39 26.03 -0.40 -26.84
N SER A 40 26.66 -1.53 -26.52
CA SER A 40 26.10 -2.53 -25.60
C SER A 40 25.90 -1.97 -24.19
N GLY A 41 26.85 -1.19 -23.66
CA GLY A 41 26.77 -0.55 -22.35
C GLY A 41 25.65 0.48 -22.28
N ILE A 42 25.53 1.34 -23.29
CA ILE A 42 24.45 2.34 -23.38
C ILE A 42 23.10 1.64 -23.51
N GLY A 43 22.99 0.61 -24.33
CA GLY A 43 21.78 -0.18 -24.50
C GLY A 43 21.34 -0.85 -23.18
N ALA A 44 22.27 -1.46 -22.46
CA ALA A 44 22.01 -2.08 -21.17
C ALA A 44 21.57 -1.06 -20.11
N ALA A 45 22.24 0.11 -20.03
CA ALA A 45 21.86 1.19 -19.11
C ALA A 45 20.47 1.74 -19.44
N GLY A 46 20.16 1.96 -20.72
CA GLY A 46 18.85 2.40 -21.17
C GLY A 46 17.75 1.38 -20.87
N GLY A 47 18.01 0.11 -21.14
CA GLY A 47 17.09 -0.99 -20.84
C GLY A 47 16.80 -1.12 -19.34
N LEU A 48 17.83 -1.07 -18.49
CA LEU A 48 17.67 -1.10 -17.04
C LEU A 48 16.86 0.11 -16.54
N THR A 49 17.17 1.30 -17.03
CA THR A 49 16.43 2.53 -16.63
C THR A 49 14.98 2.46 -17.05
N TYR A 50 14.70 2.00 -18.27
CA TYR A 50 13.34 1.80 -18.75
C TYR A 50 12.59 0.77 -17.90
N PHE A 51 13.24 -0.35 -17.56
CA PHE A 51 12.65 -1.37 -16.70
C PHE A 51 12.28 -0.83 -15.30
N LEU A 52 13.20 -0.12 -14.65
CA LEU A 52 12.96 0.49 -13.35
C LEU A 52 11.86 1.56 -13.40
N TYR A 53 11.83 2.38 -14.44
CA TYR A 53 10.77 3.35 -14.66
C TYR A 53 9.41 2.69 -14.84
N ARG A 54 9.36 1.64 -15.66
CA ARG A 54 8.13 0.87 -15.90
C ARG A 54 7.62 0.21 -14.63
N GLN A 55 8.49 -0.44 -13.89
CA GLN A 55 8.13 -1.03 -12.58
C GLN A 55 7.54 0.03 -11.64
N HIS A 56 8.14 1.21 -11.59
CA HIS A 56 7.61 2.30 -10.76
C HIS A 56 6.21 2.77 -11.19
N LEU A 57 5.94 2.86 -12.49
CA LEU A 57 4.61 3.18 -12.99
C LEU A 57 3.58 2.12 -12.60
N ASP A 58 3.94 0.84 -12.73
CA ASP A 58 3.06 -0.27 -12.38
C ASP A 58 2.77 -0.31 -10.87
N GLU A 59 3.76 -0.04 -10.01
CA GLU A 59 3.57 0.10 -8.56
C GLU A 59 2.66 1.28 -8.20
N THR A 60 2.84 2.43 -8.86
CA THR A 60 2.00 3.62 -8.66
C THR A 60 0.56 3.36 -9.10
N ARG A 61 0.37 2.67 -10.22
CA ARG A 61 -0.94 2.29 -10.72
C ARG A 61 -1.64 1.34 -9.75
N LEU A 62 -0.96 0.29 -9.32
CA LEU A 62 -1.49 -0.66 -8.36
C LEU A 62 -1.88 0.02 -7.04
N PHE A 63 -1.03 0.90 -6.52
CA PHE A 63 -1.37 1.70 -5.33
C PHE A 63 -2.67 2.50 -5.54
N ASN A 64 -2.80 3.19 -6.67
CA ASN A 64 -3.99 3.99 -6.96
C ASN A 64 -5.25 3.13 -7.09
N GLU A 65 -5.15 1.98 -7.75
CA GLU A 65 -6.25 1.02 -7.88
C GLU A 65 -6.72 0.51 -6.51
N LEU A 66 -5.77 0.12 -5.64
CA LEU A 66 -6.05 -0.33 -4.27
C LEU A 66 -6.67 0.80 -3.43
N PHE A 67 -6.08 1.99 -3.48
CA PHE A 67 -6.56 3.15 -2.73
C PHE A 67 -8.00 3.51 -3.10
N VAL A 68 -8.33 3.56 -4.38
CA VAL A 68 -9.68 3.85 -4.87
C VAL A 68 -10.65 2.71 -4.48
N ALA A 69 -10.24 1.45 -4.63
CA ALA A 69 -11.08 0.31 -4.30
C ALA A 69 -11.42 0.25 -2.80
N PHE A 70 -10.45 0.47 -1.92
CA PHE A 70 -10.68 0.47 -0.47
C PHE A 70 -11.54 1.64 -0.02
N ASN A 71 -11.26 2.86 -0.49
CA ASN A 71 -12.10 4.01 -0.15
C ASN A 71 -13.54 3.84 -0.65
N LYS A 72 -13.75 3.32 -1.85
CA LYS A 72 -15.09 3.03 -2.34
C LYS A 72 -15.84 2.04 -1.43
N ARG A 73 -15.19 0.95 -1.03
CA ARG A 73 -15.81 -0.03 -0.12
C ARG A 73 -16.12 0.58 1.24
N TYR A 74 -15.25 1.47 1.73
CA TYR A 74 -15.51 2.21 2.96
C TYR A 74 -16.71 3.15 2.79
N ASP A 75 -16.79 3.90 1.69
CA ASP A 75 -17.91 4.80 1.40
C ASP A 75 -19.25 4.04 1.32
N ASP A 76 -19.25 2.85 0.72
CA ASP A 76 -20.44 1.97 0.64
C ASP A 76 -20.91 1.46 2.03
N LEU A 77 -20.04 1.45 3.02
CA LEU A 77 -20.33 1.05 4.41
C LEU A 77 -20.61 2.25 5.35
N ASN A 78 -20.11 3.43 5.00
CA ASN A 78 -20.00 4.59 5.88
C ASN A 78 -21.32 5.00 6.53
N ASP A 79 -22.41 5.08 5.76
CA ASP A 79 -23.73 5.45 6.28
C ASP A 79 -24.24 4.43 7.31
N SER A 80 -24.07 3.13 7.00
CA SER A 80 -24.46 2.06 7.91
C SER A 80 -23.65 2.08 9.20
N LEU A 81 -22.34 2.30 9.11
CA LEU A 81 -21.43 2.38 10.26
C LEU A 81 -21.76 3.58 11.15
N ASN A 82 -22.04 4.75 10.57
CA ASN A 82 -22.44 5.94 11.31
C ASN A 82 -23.79 5.76 11.99
N ASN A 83 -24.75 5.10 11.36
CA ASN A 83 -26.03 4.78 11.98
C ASN A 83 -25.86 3.82 13.18
N ILE A 84 -24.97 2.84 13.07
CA ILE A 84 -24.62 1.93 14.16
C ILE A 84 -23.99 2.70 15.35
N LEU A 85 -23.10 3.67 15.07
CA LEU A 85 -22.51 4.52 16.11
C LEU A 85 -23.53 5.43 16.79
N ALA A 86 -24.52 5.94 16.04
CA ALA A 86 -25.55 6.84 16.54
C ALA A 86 -26.66 6.11 17.35
N GLY A 87 -26.72 4.78 17.25
CA GLY A 87 -27.71 3.97 17.97
C GLY A 87 -27.56 4.05 19.49
N SER A 88 -28.67 3.84 20.23
CA SER A 88 -28.75 3.99 21.71
C SER A 88 -27.87 3.00 22.50
N GLY A 89 -27.29 2.02 21.85
CA GLY A 89 -26.30 1.09 22.45
C GLY A 89 -26.88 0.03 23.39
N GLU A 90 -28.19 -0.02 23.62
CA GLU A 90 -28.82 -0.96 24.57
C GLU A 90 -29.28 -2.27 23.91
N GLU A 91 -29.57 -2.27 22.60
CA GLU A 91 -30.06 -3.45 21.90
C GLU A 91 -28.92 -4.22 21.23
N GLU A 92 -29.08 -5.54 21.07
CA GLU A 92 -28.17 -6.35 20.28
C GLU A 92 -28.17 -5.90 18.82
N PHE A 93 -27.02 -6.03 18.13
CA PHE A 93 -26.96 -5.75 16.70
C PHE A 93 -27.90 -6.65 15.92
N SER A 94 -28.70 -6.07 15.06
CA SER A 94 -29.49 -6.80 14.06
C SER A 94 -28.59 -7.62 13.14
N ALA A 95 -29.16 -8.60 12.46
CA ALA A 95 -28.43 -9.41 11.48
C ALA A 95 -27.76 -8.55 10.40
N ILE A 96 -28.45 -7.50 9.93
CA ILE A 96 -27.94 -6.57 8.92
C ILE A 96 -26.76 -5.76 9.46
N GLU A 97 -26.85 -5.23 10.67
CA GLU A 97 -25.74 -4.47 11.29
C GLU A 97 -24.52 -5.35 11.52
N ARG A 98 -24.70 -6.59 11.95
CA ARG A 98 -23.61 -7.56 12.09
C ARG A 98 -22.92 -7.86 10.76
N GLU A 99 -23.69 -8.06 9.70
CA GLU A 99 -23.15 -8.25 8.35
C GLU A 99 -22.31 -7.05 7.89
N ARG A 100 -22.78 -5.82 8.14
CA ARG A 100 -22.06 -4.58 7.83
C ARG A 100 -20.77 -4.45 8.65
N LEU A 101 -20.80 -4.77 9.92
CA LEU A 101 -19.62 -4.77 10.78
C LEU A 101 -18.60 -5.84 10.36
N PHE A 102 -19.03 -7.05 10.02
CA PHE A 102 -18.11 -8.08 9.50
C PHE A 102 -17.50 -7.67 8.16
N SER A 103 -18.26 -7.03 7.28
CA SER A 103 -17.75 -6.46 6.04
C SER A 103 -16.70 -5.39 6.30
N TYR A 104 -16.91 -4.55 7.31
CA TYR A 104 -15.94 -3.55 7.75
C TYR A 104 -14.69 -4.17 8.37
N PHE A 105 -14.82 -5.19 9.21
CA PHE A 105 -13.68 -5.90 9.79
C PHE A 105 -12.80 -6.56 8.72
N ASN A 106 -13.43 -7.17 7.72
CA ASN A 106 -12.72 -7.74 6.57
C ASN A 106 -11.99 -6.65 5.77
N LEU A 107 -12.64 -5.49 5.54
CA LEU A 107 -12.01 -4.35 4.87
C LEU A 107 -10.75 -3.89 5.60
N CYS A 108 -10.83 -3.65 6.92
CA CYS A 108 -9.68 -3.26 7.74
C CYS A 108 -8.55 -4.30 7.70
N ALA A 109 -8.90 -5.58 7.72
CA ALA A 109 -7.90 -6.66 7.67
C ALA A 109 -7.22 -6.78 6.30
N GLU A 110 -7.96 -6.58 5.21
CA GLU A 110 -7.39 -6.54 3.86
C GLU A 110 -6.47 -5.32 3.67
N GLU A 111 -6.89 -4.14 4.11
CA GLU A 111 -6.05 -2.94 4.11
C GLU A 111 -4.74 -3.17 4.86
N TYR A 112 -4.80 -3.84 6.02
CA TYR A 112 -3.62 -4.23 6.78
C TYR A 112 -2.73 -5.23 6.04
N LEU A 113 -3.33 -6.22 5.36
CA LEU A 113 -2.59 -7.19 4.55
C LEU A 113 -1.79 -6.49 3.45
N PHE A 114 -2.42 -5.59 2.69
CA PHE A 114 -1.76 -4.84 1.63
C PHE A 114 -0.74 -3.82 2.17
N TYR A 115 -0.99 -3.23 3.33
CA TYR A 115 -0.01 -2.41 4.02
C TYR A 115 1.23 -3.22 4.41
N ARG A 116 1.06 -4.40 5.02
CA ARG A 116 2.18 -5.29 5.37
C ARG A 116 2.95 -5.79 4.16
N ALA A 117 2.27 -6.01 3.05
CA ALA A 117 2.90 -6.38 1.79
C ALA A 117 3.67 -5.22 1.13
N GLY A 118 3.55 -3.98 1.66
CA GLY A 118 4.26 -2.80 1.19
C GLY A 118 3.59 -2.06 0.03
N TYR A 119 2.35 -2.40 -0.30
CA TYR A 119 1.58 -1.73 -1.35
C TYR A 119 0.91 -0.44 -0.87
N ILE A 120 0.67 -0.30 0.42
CA ILE A 120 0.07 0.90 1.03
C ILE A 120 1.16 1.67 1.78
N ASP A 121 1.22 2.99 1.53
CA ASP A 121 2.18 3.87 2.21
C ASP A 121 1.86 4.04 3.70
N ASN A 122 2.89 4.23 4.52
CA ASN A 122 2.75 4.42 5.97
C ASN A 122 1.84 5.60 6.34
N HIS A 123 1.85 6.70 5.57
CA HIS A 123 1.02 7.86 5.87
C HIS A 123 -0.46 7.56 5.62
N VAL A 124 -0.76 6.84 4.54
CA VAL A 124 -2.12 6.39 4.21
C VAL A 124 -2.61 5.40 5.28
N TRP A 125 -1.81 4.36 5.56
CA TRP A 125 -2.14 3.40 6.61
C TRP A 125 -2.42 4.07 7.95
N ASN A 126 -1.55 4.97 8.40
CA ASN A 126 -1.74 5.68 9.67
C ASN A 126 -2.99 6.57 9.68
N ALA A 127 -3.38 7.13 8.54
CA ALA A 127 -4.63 7.88 8.43
C ALA A 127 -5.85 6.96 8.60
N TRP A 128 -5.88 5.84 7.86
CA TRP A 128 -6.94 4.85 7.96
C TRP A 128 -7.03 4.24 9.37
N TYR A 129 -5.89 3.85 9.94
CA TYR A 129 -5.82 3.27 11.28
C TYR A 129 -6.38 4.21 12.36
N ARG A 130 -6.14 5.52 12.25
CA ARG A 130 -6.77 6.51 13.12
C ARG A 130 -8.29 6.60 12.90
N GLY A 131 -8.75 6.51 11.65
CA GLY A 131 -10.18 6.45 11.34
C GLY A 131 -10.85 5.20 11.92
N MET A 132 -10.19 4.04 11.83
CA MET A 132 -10.68 2.79 12.42
C MET A 132 -10.90 2.93 13.94
N LYS A 133 -10.06 3.68 14.65
CA LYS A 133 -10.16 3.88 16.09
C LYS A 133 -11.55 4.38 16.51
N VAL A 134 -12.17 5.25 15.73
CA VAL A 134 -13.50 5.81 16.02
C VAL A 134 -14.54 4.68 16.17
N PHE A 135 -14.51 3.69 15.30
CA PHE A 135 -15.44 2.56 15.34
C PHE A 135 -15.05 1.54 16.41
N PHE A 136 -13.78 1.18 16.48
CA PHE A 136 -13.30 0.18 17.44
C PHE A 136 -13.27 0.68 18.90
N ASP A 137 -13.34 1.99 19.15
CA ASP A 137 -13.53 2.54 20.51
C ASP A 137 -14.98 2.33 21.02
N HIS A 138 -15.94 2.05 20.11
CA HIS A 138 -17.31 1.76 20.53
C HIS A 138 -17.39 0.39 21.23
N PRO A 139 -17.87 0.31 22.50
CA PRO A 139 -17.78 -0.92 23.31
C PRO A 139 -18.42 -2.15 22.67
N ARG A 140 -19.59 -2.01 22.05
CA ARG A 140 -20.30 -3.11 21.40
C ARG A 140 -19.58 -3.63 20.15
N ILE A 141 -19.02 -2.72 19.34
CA ILE A 141 -18.24 -3.10 18.15
C ILE A 141 -16.98 -3.84 18.58
N ARG A 142 -16.33 -3.37 19.65
CA ARG A 142 -15.18 -4.03 20.27
C ARG A 142 -15.51 -5.44 20.74
N GLU A 143 -16.65 -5.59 21.41
CA GLU A 143 -17.08 -6.90 21.89
C GLU A 143 -17.33 -7.86 20.73
N LEU A 144 -18.06 -7.43 19.70
CA LEU A 144 -18.29 -8.21 18.49
C LEU A 144 -16.97 -8.60 17.80
N TRP A 145 -16.05 -7.66 17.68
CA TRP A 145 -14.70 -7.93 17.17
C TRP A 145 -13.98 -9.00 17.99
N ASN A 146 -13.98 -8.87 19.32
CA ASN A 146 -13.30 -9.82 20.21
C ASN A 146 -13.89 -11.23 20.14
N GLN A 147 -15.19 -11.35 19.88
CA GLN A 147 -15.86 -12.63 19.68
C GLN A 147 -15.43 -13.27 18.36
N ASP A 148 -15.45 -12.51 17.27
CA ASP A 148 -15.22 -13.01 15.92
C ASP A 148 -13.72 -13.20 15.60
N SER A 149 -12.85 -12.35 16.12
CA SER A 149 -11.39 -12.44 15.91
C SER A 149 -10.72 -13.70 16.49
N LYS A 150 -11.43 -14.44 17.33
CA LYS A 150 -10.97 -15.74 17.85
C LYS A 150 -10.74 -16.78 16.75
N SER A 151 -11.41 -16.64 15.62
CA SER A 151 -11.23 -17.51 14.44
C SER A 151 -9.89 -17.30 13.73
N ASN A 152 -9.13 -16.25 14.09
CA ASN A 152 -7.87 -15.85 13.46
C ASN A 152 -7.95 -15.59 11.94
N SER A 153 -9.12 -15.18 11.44
CA SER A 153 -9.46 -15.01 10.02
C SER A 153 -9.03 -13.66 9.42
N TYR A 154 -8.48 -12.75 10.22
CA TYR A 154 -8.21 -11.35 9.83
C TYR A 154 -6.74 -11.05 9.52
N TYR A 155 -6.00 -11.97 8.93
CA TYR A 155 -4.60 -11.81 8.47
C TYR A 155 -3.64 -11.26 9.53
N GLY A 156 -3.97 -11.41 10.81
CA GLY A 156 -3.19 -10.86 11.94
C GLY A 156 -3.41 -9.37 12.19
N PHE A 157 -4.44 -8.77 11.58
CA PHE A 157 -4.86 -7.41 11.90
C PHE A 157 -5.26 -7.30 13.38
N ARG A 158 -4.84 -6.22 13.99
CA ARG A 158 -5.27 -5.82 15.33
C ARG A 158 -5.72 -4.38 15.27
N PRO A 159 -6.96 -4.09 15.71
CA PRO A 159 -7.45 -2.72 15.74
C PRO A 159 -6.64 -1.84 16.69
N PRO A 160 -6.78 -0.50 16.58
CA PRO A 160 -6.12 0.44 17.48
C PRO A 160 -6.29 0.07 18.94
N PRO A 161 -5.25 0.25 19.78
CA PRO A 161 -5.32 -0.05 21.19
C PRO A 161 -6.36 0.84 21.85
N TRP A 162 -7.06 0.24 22.78
CA TRP A 162 -7.99 0.94 23.65
C TRP A 162 -7.16 1.69 24.71
N ASN A 163 -7.47 2.97 24.94
CA ASN A 163 -6.90 3.73 26.03
C ASN A 163 -7.61 3.34 27.33
#